data_04cd037492385be5ec9cdf983221e799
#
_entry.id   04cd037492385be5ec9cdf983221e799
#
_cell.length_a   1.000
_cell.length_b   1.000
_cell.length_c   1.000
_cell.angle_alpha   90.00
_cell.angle_beta   90.00
_cell.angle_gamma   90.00
#
_symmetry.space_group_name_H-M   'P 1'
#
loop_
_entity.id
_entity.type
_entity.pdbx_description
1 polymer ?
#
loop_
_entity_poly.entity_id
_entity_poly.type
_entity_poly.pdbx_seq_one_letter_code
_entity_poly.pdbx_strand_id
1 'polypeptide(L)'
;MAAPSHLNGRERREPFPRKEPARAPGRMSGDLIVMAALIGISRAFFGPKKQGAVRQSLSGLQETITQPGRGRQAAKPSEIPAKGWKDIAWRVYDGIQNDRVLLVSAGVTFYALLALFPATAAIVSLYGLFADAATINEHLRLVSGFLPDGALEVIGDQVKRIAAKGQGTLGLTFLGTLALSLWGANAGTKAIFDALNIIYKEPEKRSFIRLTLWSLTFTLAAIALVVVAMTGIVAVPVALKLFGIPIQSAAGLLTLLRWPLLYLVVLFALACLYRFGPSRTRAQWRWVTWGSAIAGGIWIVGSLLLSWYVANFGTYNATYGSLGAVIGFMVWMWLSTTIVLTGAEINAEMEHQTAKDTTEGGRKPMGTRGARMADEIGEARS
;
A
#
# COMPACT_ATOMS: atom_id res chain seq x y z
N MET A 1 -66.17 -50.57 47.92
CA MET A 1 -65.07 -51.58 47.60
C MET A 1 -63.86 -50.84 47.12
N ALA A 2 -62.89 -50.74 47.94
CA ALA A 2 -61.65 -49.95 47.71
C ALA A 2 -60.52 -50.83 47.14
N ALA A 3 -59.73 -50.27 46.25
CA ALA A 3 -58.45 -50.88 45.90
C ALA A 3 -57.38 -49.74 45.95
N PRO A 4 -56.20 -49.97 46.44
CA PRO A 4 -55.22 -48.94 46.80
C PRO A 4 -54.24 -48.57 45.68
N SER A 5 -53.84 -47.31 45.70
CA SER A 5 -52.89 -46.69 44.87
C SER A 5 -51.41 -47.04 45.26
N HIS A 6 -50.68 -47.53 44.32
CA HIS A 6 -49.18 -47.68 44.52
C HIS A 6 -48.46 -46.38 44.18
N LEU A 7 -47.77 -45.86 45.15
CA LEU A 7 -46.78 -44.78 45.07
C LEU A 7 -45.51 -45.32 44.37
N ASN A 8 -45.10 -44.65 43.32
CA ASN A 8 -43.81 -44.93 42.64
C ASN A 8 -42.95 -43.68 42.77
N GLY A 9 -42.13 -43.64 43.82
CA GLY A 9 -41.13 -42.61 44.07
C GLY A 9 -39.96 -42.77 43.07
N ARG A 10 -39.84 -41.86 42.16
CA ARG A 10 -38.63 -41.65 41.38
C ARG A 10 -37.79 -40.60 42.08
N GLU A 11 -36.78 -41.02 42.82
CA GLU A 11 -35.66 -40.18 43.28
C GLU A 11 -34.98 -39.54 42.07
N ARG A 12 -35.04 -38.22 41.97
CA ARG A 12 -34.18 -37.45 41.04
C ARG A 12 -32.76 -37.46 41.58
N ARG A 13 -31.87 -38.25 40.95
CA ARG A 13 -30.43 -38.13 41.18
C ARG A 13 -29.99 -36.82 40.55
N GLU A 14 -29.50 -35.88 41.36
CA GLU A 14 -28.79 -34.69 40.90
C GLU A 14 -27.53 -35.10 40.14
N PRO A 15 -27.23 -34.46 38.97
CA PRO A 15 -25.99 -34.74 38.25
C PRO A 15 -24.82 -34.18 39.02
N PHE A 16 -23.79 -35.00 39.26
CA PHE A 16 -22.52 -34.62 39.84
C PHE A 16 -21.90 -33.41 39.11
N PRO A 17 -21.32 -32.44 39.83
CA PRO A 17 -20.61 -31.32 39.17
C PRO A 17 -19.47 -31.86 38.35
N ARG A 18 -19.48 -31.60 37.06
CA ARG A 18 -18.32 -31.84 36.17
C ARG A 18 -17.15 -31.00 36.67
N LYS A 19 -16.10 -31.65 37.16
CA LYS A 19 -14.80 -31.04 37.38
C LYS A 19 -14.35 -30.47 36.04
N GLU A 20 -14.26 -29.14 35.91
CA GLU A 20 -13.58 -28.49 34.81
C GLU A 20 -12.13 -29.01 34.74
N PRO A 21 -11.61 -29.38 33.57
CA PRO A 21 -10.21 -29.75 33.46
C PRO A 21 -9.37 -28.54 33.85
N ALA A 22 -8.45 -28.74 34.80
CA ALA A 22 -7.48 -27.75 35.22
C ALA A 22 -6.84 -27.12 34.00
N ARG A 23 -6.97 -25.79 33.81
CA ARG A 23 -6.26 -25.04 32.77
C ARG A 23 -4.80 -25.36 32.86
N ALA A 24 -4.27 -26.03 31.84
CA ALA A 24 -2.83 -26.21 31.71
C ALA A 24 -2.14 -24.83 31.83
N PRO A 25 -1.02 -24.72 32.55
CA PRO A 25 -0.31 -23.46 32.69
C PRO A 25 0.03 -22.97 31.30
N GLY A 26 -0.48 -21.77 30.93
CA GLY A 26 -0.33 -21.16 29.61
C GLY A 26 1.15 -21.18 29.23
N ARG A 27 1.46 -21.74 28.04
CA ARG A 27 2.80 -21.65 27.47
C ARG A 27 3.18 -20.17 27.49
N MET A 28 4.17 -19.84 28.29
CA MET A 28 4.76 -18.49 28.33
C MET A 28 5.10 -18.10 26.90
N SER A 29 4.58 -16.97 26.43
CA SER A 29 4.91 -16.48 25.09
C SER A 29 6.43 -16.27 25.00
N GLY A 30 7.03 -16.51 23.83
CA GLY A 30 8.48 -16.36 23.63
C GLY A 30 9.00 -15.00 24.12
N ASP A 31 8.15 -13.96 24.07
CA ASP A 31 8.44 -12.61 24.54
C ASP A 31 8.63 -12.54 26.06
N LEU A 32 7.89 -13.32 26.85
CA LEU A 32 8.07 -13.42 28.30
C LEU A 32 9.38 -14.12 28.67
N ILE A 33 9.80 -15.11 27.88
CA ILE A 33 11.09 -15.81 28.09
C ILE A 33 12.25 -14.86 27.78
N VAL A 34 12.15 -14.09 26.69
CA VAL A 34 13.16 -13.08 26.34
C VAL A 34 13.23 -11.97 27.36
N MET A 35 12.08 -11.50 27.89
CA MET A 35 12.05 -10.53 28.99
C MET A 35 12.70 -11.08 30.28
N ALA A 36 12.45 -12.32 30.63
CA ALA A 36 13.08 -12.96 31.79
C ALA A 36 14.61 -13.09 31.61
N ALA A 37 15.05 -13.42 30.37
CA ALA A 37 16.48 -13.48 30.04
C ALA A 37 17.14 -12.09 30.10
N LEU A 38 16.49 -11.04 29.58
CA LEU A 38 16.97 -9.65 29.64
C LEU A 38 17.07 -9.14 31.07
N ILE A 39 16.13 -9.49 31.93
CA ILE A 39 16.20 -9.19 33.38
C ILE A 39 17.39 -9.92 34.04
N GLY A 40 17.66 -11.18 33.67
CA GLY A 40 18.79 -11.96 34.12
C GLY A 40 20.14 -11.35 33.70
N ILE A 41 20.25 -10.97 32.43
CA ILE A 41 21.45 -10.30 31.87
C ILE A 41 21.64 -8.92 32.52
N SER A 42 20.58 -8.14 32.72
CA SER A 42 20.62 -6.84 33.38
C SER A 42 21.17 -6.95 34.84
N ARG A 43 20.81 -8.02 35.55
CA ARG A 43 21.34 -8.27 36.91
C ARG A 43 22.85 -8.57 36.94
N ALA A 44 23.37 -9.18 35.88
CA ALA A 44 24.78 -9.58 35.83
C ALA A 44 25.71 -8.42 35.37
N PHE A 45 25.22 -7.49 34.56
CA PHE A 45 26.07 -6.51 33.87
C PHE A 45 25.84 -5.04 34.25
N PHE A 46 24.70 -4.69 34.88
CA PHE A 46 24.36 -3.28 35.14
C PHE A 46 24.25 -2.98 36.66
N GLY A 47 24.78 -1.84 37.07
CA GLY A 47 24.65 -1.34 38.44
C GLY A 47 23.17 -0.99 38.79
N PRO A 48 22.84 -0.85 40.09
CA PRO A 48 21.46 -0.79 40.62
C PRO A 48 20.58 0.31 40.00
N LYS A 49 21.14 1.47 39.65
CA LYS A 49 20.41 2.57 38.96
C LYS A 49 19.98 2.20 37.53
N LYS A 50 20.85 1.51 36.79
CA LYS A 50 20.51 1.05 35.43
C LYS A 50 19.52 -0.12 35.45
N GLN A 51 19.61 -0.99 36.48
CA GLN A 51 18.65 -2.08 36.69
C GLN A 51 17.23 -1.56 36.98
N GLY A 52 17.10 -0.48 37.74
CA GLY A 52 15.82 0.18 38.02
C GLY A 52 15.18 0.73 36.72
N ALA A 53 15.95 1.44 35.89
CA ALA A 53 15.48 1.97 34.63
C ALA A 53 15.06 0.88 33.64
N VAL A 54 15.82 -0.20 33.51
CA VAL A 54 15.49 -1.37 32.67
C VAL A 54 14.23 -2.08 33.17
N ARG A 55 14.08 -2.26 34.49
CA ARG A 55 12.85 -2.85 35.05
C ARG A 55 11.61 -1.98 34.76
N GLN A 56 11.74 -0.68 34.93
CA GLN A 56 10.63 0.26 34.67
C GLN A 56 10.24 0.30 33.20
N SER A 57 11.20 0.25 32.28
CA SER A 57 10.91 0.15 30.84
C SER A 57 10.26 -1.19 30.47
N LEU A 58 10.71 -2.31 31.05
CA LEU A 58 10.12 -3.62 30.82
C LEU A 58 8.71 -3.76 31.40
N SER A 59 8.45 -3.19 32.59
CA SER A 59 7.10 -3.18 33.18
C SER A 59 6.13 -2.33 32.37
N GLY A 60 6.56 -1.17 31.88
CA GLY A 60 5.76 -0.32 30.99
C GLY A 60 5.43 -1.01 29.64
N LEU A 61 6.40 -1.71 29.05
CA LEU A 61 6.17 -2.52 27.85
C LEU A 61 5.17 -3.66 28.14
N GLN A 62 5.30 -4.34 29.26
CA GLN A 62 4.40 -5.42 29.64
C GLN A 62 2.98 -4.92 29.86
N GLU A 63 2.80 -3.78 30.51
CA GLU A 63 1.53 -3.12 30.69
C GLU A 63 0.91 -2.76 29.33
N THR A 64 1.68 -2.19 28.42
CA THR A 64 1.24 -1.84 27.05
C THR A 64 0.81 -3.08 26.26
N ILE A 65 1.58 -4.18 26.31
CA ILE A 65 1.26 -5.44 25.61
C ILE A 65 -0.02 -6.09 26.14
N THR A 66 -0.33 -5.91 27.42
CA THR A 66 -1.50 -6.52 28.09
C THR A 66 -2.75 -5.64 28.05
N GLN A 67 -2.71 -4.44 27.46
CA GLN A 67 -3.89 -3.56 27.36
C GLN A 67 -5.08 -4.27 26.68
N PRO A 68 -6.21 -4.48 27.40
CA PRO A 68 -7.35 -5.20 26.85
C PRO A 68 -8.10 -4.37 25.80
N GLY A 69 -8.67 -5.05 24.80
CA GLY A 69 -9.55 -4.43 23.83
C GLY A 69 -8.90 -3.48 22.83
N ARG A 70 -7.55 -3.44 22.73
CA ARG A 70 -6.83 -2.59 21.77
C ARG A 70 -6.15 -3.36 20.64
N GLY A 71 -6.25 -4.70 20.61
CA GLY A 71 -5.66 -5.50 19.52
C GLY A 71 -4.13 -5.70 19.65
N ARG A 72 -3.55 -5.51 20.85
CA ARG A 72 -2.10 -5.69 21.09
C ARG A 72 -1.59 -7.10 20.79
N GLN A 73 -2.48 -8.08 20.71
CA GLN A 73 -2.19 -9.48 20.40
C GLN A 73 -2.78 -9.92 19.04
N ALA A 74 -3.20 -8.95 18.20
CA ALA A 74 -3.76 -9.24 16.88
C ALA A 74 -2.71 -9.92 15.98
N ALA A 75 -3.09 -11.04 15.35
CA ALA A 75 -2.26 -11.73 14.37
C ALA A 75 -2.52 -11.26 12.94
N LYS A 76 -3.62 -10.54 12.73
CA LYS A 76 -4.04 -9.96 11.44
C LYS A 76 -4.87 -8.69 11.70
N PRO A 77 -4.93 -7.74 10.75
CA PRO A 77 -5.65 -6.47 10.93
C PRO A 77 -7.13 -6.63 11.29
N SER A 78 -7.81 -7.67 10.78
CA SER A 78 -9.21 -7.94 11.10
C SER A 78 -9.49 -8.34 12.57
N GLU A 79 -8.46 -8.65 13.34
CA GLU A 79 -8.56 -8.94 14.78
C GLU A 79 -8.39 -7.68 15.64
N ILE A 80 -8.08 -6.54 15.04
CA ILE A 80 -7.95 -5.26 15.75
C ILE A 80 -9.36 -4.74 16.05
N PRO A 81 -9.72 -4.57 17.33
CA PRO A 81 -11.03 -4.07 17.72
C PRO A 81 -11.16 -2.55 17.45
N ALA A 82 -12.40 -2.03 17.54
CA ALA A 82 -12.70 -0.63 17.24
C ALA A 82 -11.84 0.37 18.05
N LYS A 83 -11.54 0.08 19.32
CA LYS A 83 -10.61 0.93 20.13
C LYS A 83 -9.21 0.98 19.54
N GLY A 84 -8.69 -0.16 19.05
CA GLY A 84 -7.39 -0.22 18.39
C GLY A 84 -7.37 0.55 17.07
N TRP A 85 -8.44 0.48 16.27
CA TRP A 85 -8.60 1.27 15.07
C TRP A 85 -8.67 2.78 15.34
N LYS A 86 -9.29 3.19 16.47
CA LYS A 86 -9.30 4.59 16.90
C LYS A 86 -7.89 5.07 17.24
N ASP A 87 -7.10 4.26 17.96
CA ASP A 87 -5.69 4.55 18.24
C ASP A 87 -4.88 4.71 16.95
N ILE A 88 -5.06 3.77 15.99
CA ILE A 88 -4.42 3.83 14.67
C ILE A 88 -4.79 5.13 13.95
N ALA A 89 -6.08 5.46 13.88
CA ALA A 89 -6.53 6.66 13.17
C ALA A 89 -5.91 7.95 13.74
N TRP A 90 -5.82 8.07 15.08
CA TRP A 90 -5.16 9.21 15.72
C TRP A 90 -3.67 9.26 15.42
N ARG A 91 -2.97 8.12 15.48
CA ARG A 91 -1.54 8.08 15.17
C ARG A 91 -1.27 8.32 13.68
N VAL A 92 -2.13 7.86 12.78
CA VAL A 92 -2.06 8.21 11.34
C VAL A 92 -2.22 9.71 11.13
N TYR A 93 -3.18 10.35 11.82
CA TYR A 93 -3.33 11.81 11.76
C TYR A 93 -2.08 12.54 12.25
N ASP A 94 -1.53 12.12 13.40
CA ASP A 94 -0.29 12.69 13.94
C ASP A 94 0.91 12.39 13.00
N GLY A 95 0.98 11.18 12.42
CA GLY A 95 2.00 10.77 11.46
C GLY A 95 1.99 11.64 10.21
N ILE A 96 0.81 11.90 9.64
CA ILE A 96 0.66 12.79 8.47
C ILE A 96 1.28 14.18 8.76
N GLN A 97 1.12 14.71 9.98
CA GLN A 97 1.68 16.01 10.35
C GLN A 97 3.18 15.91 10.65
N ASN A 98 3.60 14.95 11.47
CA ASN A 98 4.99 14.82 11.93
C ASN A 98 5.94 14.43 10.80
N ASP A 99 5.52 13.53 9.90
CA ASP A 99 6.28 13.10 8.73
C ASP A 99 6.09 14.05 7.54
N ARG A 100 5.31 15.12 7.75
CA ARG A 100 5.05 16.15 6.73
C ARG A 100 4.60 15.55 5.41
N VAL A 101 3.69 14.58 5.47
CA VAL A 101 3.24 13.79 4.32
C VAL A 101 2.84 14.69 3.14
N LEU A 102 2.13 15.79 3.39
CA LEU A 102 1.72 16.73 2.34
C LEU A 102 2.92 17.38 1.62
N LEU A 103 3.98 17.73 2.37
CA LEU A 103 5.19 18.32 1.82
C LEU A 103 6.02 17.27 1.07
N VAL A 104 6.17 16.09 1.65
CA VAL A 104 6.87 14.96 1.03
C VAL A 104 6.15 14.58 -0.27
N SER A 105 4.81 14.53 -0.26
CA SER A 105 4.00 14.29 -1.47
C SER A 105 4.24 15.33 -2.56
N ALA A 106 4.43 16.60 -2.20
CA ALA A 106 4.76 17.65 -3.17
C ALA A 106 6.14 17.41 -3.80
N GLY A 107 7.13 17.00 -3.00
CA GLY A 107 8.46 16.61 -3.49
C GLY A 107 8.40 15.41 -4.44
N VAL A 108 7.68 14.35 -4.07
CA VAL A 108 7.47 13.18 -4.94
C VAL A 108 6.78 13.58 -6.24
N THR A 109 5.75 14.44 -6.16
CA THR A 109 5.02 14.94 -7.33
C THR A 109 5.94 15.70 -8.28
N PHE A 110 6.83 16.52 -7.75
CA PHE A 110 7.81 17.22 -8.56
C PHE A 110 8.72 16.25 -9.34
N TYR A 111 9.31 15.26 -8.67
CA TYR A 111 10.13 14.25 -9.34
C TYR A 111 9.33 13.37 -10.29
N ALA A 112 8.08 13.04 -9.96
CA ALA A 112 7.20 12.27 -10.83
C ALA A 112 6.82 13.07 -12.10
N LEU A 113 6.60 14.38 -11.97
CA LEU A 113 6.36 15.27 -13.12
C LEU A 113 7.60 15.34 -14.02
N LEU A 114 8.78 15.50 -13.45
CA LEU A 114 10.03 15.45 -14.23
C LEU A 114 10.24 14.09 -14.91
N ALA A 115 9.86 13.01 -14.24
CA ALA A 115 9.94 11.66 -14.78
C ALA A 115 8.88 11.37 -15.87
N LEU A 116 7.80 12.14 -15.94
CA LEU A 116 6.70 11.92 -16.88
C LEU A 116 7.19 11.95 -18.33
N PHE A 117 8.02 12.93 -18.69
CA PHE A 117 8.53 13.05 -20.07
C PHE A 117 9.41 11.86 -20.47
N PRO A 118 10.43 11.47 -19.68
CA PRO A 118 11.20 10.26 -19.94
C PRO A 118 10.36 8.98 -19.90
N ALA A 119 9.43 8.87 -18.94
CA ALA A 119 8.56 7.70 -18.83
C ALA A 119 7.66 7.53 -20.06
N THR A 120 7.05 8.62 -20.53
CA THR A 120 6.25 8.60 -21.76
C THR A 120 7.10 8.21 -22.97
N ALA A 121 8.32 8.74 -23.08
CA ALA A 121 9.25 8.35 -24.12
C ALA A 121 9.59 6.84 -24.08
N ALA A 122 9.83 6.29 -22.89
CA ALA A 122 10.09 4.87 -22.71
C ALA A 122 8.85 4.00 -23.08
N ILE A 123 7.67 4.39 -22.61
CA ILE A 123 6.40 3.69 -22.92
C ILE A 123 6.16 3.69 -24.45
N VAL A 124 6.24 4.86 -25.09
CA VAL A 124 6.01 4.97 -26.55
C VAL A 124 7.07 4.19 -27.32
N SER A 125 8.32 4.23 -26.90
CA SER A 125 9.42 3.46 -27.53
C SER A 125 9.18 1.95 -27.42
N LEU A 126 8.81 1.46 -26.24
CA LEU A 126 8.52 0.04 -26.03
C LEU A 126 7.23 -0.39 -26.73
N TYR A 127 6.17 0.40 -26.66
CA TYR A 127 4.91 0.10 -27.29
C TYR A 127 4.98 0.20 -28.80
N GLY A 128 5.73 1.19 -29.34
CA GLY A 128 5.98 1.38 -30.76
C GLY A 128 6.78 0.25 -31.42
N LEU A 129 7.37 -0.68 -30.65
CA LEU A 129 7.91 -1.92 -31.21
C LEU A 129 6.79 -2.86 -31.73
N PHE A 130 5.55 -2.67 -31.23
CA PHE A 130 4.42 -3.56 -31.49
C PHE A 130 3.22 -2.86 -32.15
N ALA A 131 3.14 -1.54 -32.07
CA ALA A 131 2.01 -0.73 -32.54
C ALA A 131 2.48 0.55 -33.21
N ASP A 132 1.71 1.02 -34.21
CA ASP A 132 1.96 2.29 -34.88
C ASP A 132 1.40 3.50 -34.09
N ALA A 133 1.79 4.72 -34.49
CA ALA A 133 1.40 5.95 -33.82
C ALA A 133 -0.12 6.22 -33.85
N ALA A 134 -0.83 5.75 -34.88
CA ALA A 134 -2.28 5.92 -34.99
C ALA A 134 -2.98 5.05 -33.94
N THR A 135 -2.54 3.81 -33.80
CA THR A 135 -3.01 2.86 -32.80
C THR A 135 -2.78 3.38 -31.38
N ILE A 136 -1.61 4.00 -31.11
CA ILE A 136 -1.31 4.59 -29.78
C ILE A 136 -2.32 5.70 -29.44
N ASN A 137 -2.65 6.58 -30.39
CA ASN A 137 -3.61 7.67 -30.19
C ASN A 137 -5.04 7.14 -29.95
N GLU A 138 -5.46 6.09 -30.65
CA GLU A 138 -6.76 5.44 -30.42
C GLU A 138 -6.84 4.85 -29.01
N HIS A 139 -5.78 4.20 -28.56
CA HIS A 139 -5.71 3.62 -27.21
C HIS A 139 -5.73 4.69 -26.10
N LEU A 140 -5.09 5.84 -26.31
CA LEU A 140 -5.18 6.97 -25.39
C LEU A 140 -6.61 7.48 -25.23
N ARG A 141 -7.39 7.51 -26.31
CA ARG A 141 -8.82 7.87 -26.24
C ARG A 141 -9.63 6.86 -25.41
N LEU A 142 -9.30 5.57 -25.46
CA LEU A 142 -9.97 4.56 -24.64
C LEU A 142 -9.68 4.71 -23.14
N VAL A 143 -8.52 5.26 -22.81
CA VAL A 143 -8.10 5.51 -21.39
C VAL A 143 -8.59 6.86 -20.88
N SER A 144 -9.13 7.73 -21.76
CA SER A 144 -9.58 9.09 -21.39
C SER A 144 -10.63 9.13 -20.27
N GLY A 145 -11.44 8.08 -20.12
CA GLY A 145 -12.42 7.99 -19.03
C GLY A 145 -11.83 7.71 -17.65
N PHE A 146 -10.51 7.52 -17.53
CA PHE A 146 -9.81 7.21 -16.26
C PHE A 146 -8.86 8.30 -15.80
N LEU A 147 -8.46 9.18 -16.70
CA LEU A 147 -7.50 10.24 -16.43
C LEU A 147 -8.21 11.61 -16.51
N PRO A 148 -7.84 12.57 -15.65
CA PRO A 148 -8.28 13.95 -15.81
C PRO A 148 -7.86 14.51 -17.19
N ASP A 149 -8.68 15.40 -17.77
CA ASP A 149 -8.43 15.97 -19.10
C ASP A 149 -7.03 16.60 -19.24
N GLY A 150 -6.54 17.27 -18.19
CA GLY A 150 -5.20 17.85 -18.17
C GLY A 150 -4.07 16.80 -18.26
N ALA A 151 -4.26 15.61 -17.69
CA ALA A 151 -3.29 14.53 -17.81
C ALA A 151 -3.26 13.98 -19.25
N LEU A 152 -4.43 13.85 -19.88
CA LEU A 152 -4.55 13.40 -21.27
C LEU A 152 -3.89 14.36 -22.26
N GLU A 153 -4.06 15.66 -22.05
CA GLU A 153 -3.44 16.68 -22.90
C GLU A 153 -1.91 16.62 -22.83
N VAL A 154 -1.35 16.59 -21.61
CA VAL A 154 0.11 16.50 -21.40
C VAL A 154 0.68 15.22 -21.99
N ILE A 155 0.05 14.06 -21.73
CA ILE A 155 0.51 12.76 -22.23
C ILE A 155 0.32 12.69 -23.77
N GLY A 156 -0.82 13.12 -24.28
CA GLY A 156 -1.13 13.09 -25.70
C GLY A 156 -0.17 13.94 -26.54
N ASP A 157 0.22 15.12 -26.05
CA ASP A 157 1.20 15.95 -26.74
C ASP A 157 2.60 15.36 -26.72
N GLN A 158 3.00 14.67 -25.66
CA GLN A 158 4.26 13.94 -25.64
C GLN A 158 4.26 12.78 -26.63
N VAL A 159 3.18 12.01 -26.70
CA VAL A 159 3.02 10.91 -27.67
C VAL A 159 3.13 11.44 -29.10
N LYS A 160 2.42 12.53 -29.45
CA LYS A 160 2.50 13.16 -30.78
C LYS A 160 3.94 13.59 -31.13
N ARG A 161 4.65 14.23 -30.21
CA ARG A 161 6.05 14.68 -30.42
C ARG A 161 7.00 13.52 -30.65
N ILE A 162 6.83 12.40 -29.94
CA ILE A 162 7.68 11.22 -30.07
C ILE A 162 7.34 10.47 -31.37
N ALA A 163 6.05 10.30 -31.66
CA ALA A 163 5.58 9.65 -32.89
C ALA A 163 6.01 10.41 -34.16
N ALA A 164 6.05 11.75 -34.10
CA ALA A 164 6.48 12.58 -35.22
C ALA A 164 7.98 12.44 -35.58
N LYS A 165 8.82 11.91 -34.66
CA LYS A 165 10.25 11.71 -34.93
C LYS A 165 10.57 10.51 -35.84
N GLY A 166 9.56 9.71 -36.23
CA GLY A 166 9.68 8.65 -37.23
C GLY A 166 10.43 7.40 -36.74
N GLN A 167 10.12 6.25 -37.34
CA GLN A 167 10.72 4.93 -37.05
C GLN A 167 12.16 4.76 -37.55
N GLY A 168 12.85 5.83 -37.98
CA GLY A 168 14.05 5.77 -38.79
C GLY A 168 15.38 5.44 -38.09
N THR A 169 15.43 5.25 -36.77
CA THR A 169 16.69 5.05 -36.07
C THR A 169 16.62 3.89 -35.06
N LEU A 170 16.37 2.68 -35.57
CA LEU A 170 16.58 1.42 -34.83
C LEU A 170 18.07 1.13 -34.71
N GLY A 171 18.78 1.84 -33.83
CA GLY A 171 20.20 1.68 -33.64
C GLY A 171 20.65 2.10 -32.23
N LEU A 172 21.94 2.30 -32.04
CA LEU A 172 22.54 2.75 -30.77
C LEU A 172 21.87 3.99 -30.19
N THR A 173 21.38 4.91 -31.06
CA THR A 173 20.65 6.12 -30.67
C THR A 173 19.33 5.79 -29.97
N PHE A 174 18.58 4.80 -30.46
CA PHE A 174 17.35 4.33 -29.80
C PHE A 174 17.65 3.75 -28.42
N LEU A 175 18.62 2.85 -28.32
CA LEU A 175 19.01 2.24 -27.06
C LEU A 175 19.51 3.29 -26.05
N GLY A 176 20.28 4.27 -26.50
CA GLY A 176 20.76 5.37 -25.68
C GLY A 176 19.62 6.24 -25.16
N THR A 177 18.64 6.59 -26.04
CA THR A 177 17.45 7.37 -25.67
C THR A 177 16.58 6.60 -24.69
N LEU A 178 16.36 5.31 -24.92
CA LEU A 178 15.58 4.45 -24.03
C LEU A 178 16.26 4.34 -22.66
N ALA A 179 17.57 4.10 -22.61
CA ALA A 179 18.32 4.02 -21.35
C ALA A 179 18.24 5.35 -20.56
N LEU A 180 18.38 6.49 -21.23
CA LEU A 180 18.24 7.81 -20.62
C LEU A 180 16.82 8.07 -20.12
N SER A 181 15.81 7.65 -20.88
CA SER A 181 14.40 7.75 -20.52
C SER A 181 14.07 6.91 -19.29
N LEU A 182 14.56 5.68 -19.24
CA LEU A 182 14.40 4.79 -18.07
C LEU A 182 15.13 5.34 -16.84
N TRP A 183 16.32 5.91 -17.03
CA TRP A 183 17.04 6.57 -15.93
C TRP A 183 16.26 7.76 -15.35
N GLY A 184 15.71 8.61 -16.21
CA GLY A 184 14.86 9.75 -15.80
C GLY A 184 13.58 9.31 -15.10
N ALA A 185 12.86 8.31 -15.65
CA ALA A 185 11.65 7.75 -15.04
C ALA A 185 11.92 7.15 -13.66
N ASN A 186 13.12 6.57 -13.46
CA ASN A 186 13.53 5.97 -12.19
C ASN A 186 13.63 7.00 -11.03
N ALA A 187 13.83 8.29 -11.31
CA ALA A 187 13.90 9.32 -10.29
C ALA A 187 12.58 9.44 -9.49
N GLY A 188 11.43 9.32 -10.16
CA GLY A 188 10.13 9.31 -9.50
C GLY A 188 9.95 8.11 -8.56
N THR A 189 10.38 6.92 -8.98
CA THR A 189 10.33 5.72 -8.14
C THR A 189 11.22 5.84 -6.90
N LYS A 190 12.44 6.41 -7.05
CA LYS A 190 13.32 6.65 -5.90
C LYS A 190 12.70 7.63 -4.92
N ALA A 191 12.08 8.71 -5.40
CA ALA A 191 11.40 9.68 -4.54
C ALA A 191 10.26 9.04 -3.72
N ILE A 192 9.50 8.09 -4.31
CA ILE A 192 8.49 7.31 -3.58
C ILE A 192 9.15 6.41 -2.54
N PHE A 193 10.26 5.74 -2.85
CA PHE A 193 10.97 4.89 -1.89
C PHE A 193 11.50 5.68 -0.69
N ASP A 194 12.05 6.87 -0.93
CA ASP A 194 12.50 7.76 0.14
C ASP A 194 11.33 8.22 1.02
N ALA A 195 10.19 8.57 0.41
CA ALA A 195 8.97 8.90 1.13
C ALA A 195 8.45 7.74 2.00
N LEU A 196 8.48 6.52 1.48
CA LEU A 196 8.12 5.33 2.25
C LEU A 196 9.09 5.07 3.41
N ASN A 197 10.39 5.27 3.21
CA ASN A 197 11.37 5.15 4.28
C ASN A 197 11.10 6.14 5.43
N ILE A 198 10.67 7.38 5.12
CA ILE A 198 10.26 8.36 6.13
C ILE A 198 9.07 7.83 6.94
N ILE A 199 8.01 7.35 6.29
CA ILE A 199 6.78 6.84 6.93
C ILE A 199 7.06 5.62 7.81
N TYR A 200 7.86 4.67 7.31
CA TYR A 200 8.21 3.47 8.09
C TYR A 200 9.36 3.72 9.09
N LYS A 201 9.84 4.98 9.24
CA LYS A 201 10.94 5.37 10.13
C LYS A 201 12.23 4.59 9.89
N GLU A 202 12.48 4.21 8.65
CA GLU A 202 13.64 3.39 8.26
C GLU A 202 14.70 4.23 7.54
N PRO A 203 15.98 4.11 7.92
CA PRO A 203 17.06 4.64 7.10
C PRO A 203 17.22 3.80 5.83
N GLU A 204 17.66 4.42 4.74
CA GLU A 204 18.01 3.66 3.54
C GLU A 204 19.26 2.80 3.78
N LYS A 205 19.10 1.49 3.74
CA LYS A 205 20.15 0.50 4.02
C LYS A 205 20.76 -0.11 2.74
N ARG A 206 20.15 0.14 1.58
CA ARG A 206 20.61 -0.38 0.30
C ARG A 206 21.73 0.49 -0.23
N SER A 207 22.79 -0.09 -0.77
CA SER A 207 23.81 0.67 -1.49
C SER A 207 23.21 1.37 -2.71
N PHE A 208 23.85 2.43 -3.20
CA PHE A 208 23.40 3.21 -4.36
C PHE A 208 23.08 2.32 -5.58
N ILE A 209 23.94 1.35 -5.89
CA ILE A 209 23.74 0.43 -7.01
C ILE A 209 22.52 -0.45 -6.76
N ARG A 210 22.38 -1.03 -5.57
CA ARG A 210 21.25 -1.89 -5.21
C ARG A 210 19.93 -1.12 -5.20
N LEU A 211 19.91 0.10 -4.66
CA LEU A 211 18.76 0.98 -4.69
C LEU A 211 18.37 1.31 -6.13
N THR A 212 19.34 1.65 -6.99
CA THR A 212 19.08 1.97 -8.39
C THR A 212 18.52 0.78 -9.17
N LEU A 213 19.09 -0.41 -9.00
CA LEU A 213 18.60 -1.61 -9.66
C LEU A 213 17.19 -1.98 -9.16
N TRP A 214 16.95 -1.86 -7.86
CA TRP A 214 15.67 -2.16 -7.26
C TRP A 214 14.58 -1.19 -7.70
N SER A 215 14.85 0.12 -7.66
CA SER A 215 13.92 1.15 -8.15
C SER A 215 13.68 1.04 -9.66
N LEU A 216 14.70 0.70 -10.44
CA LEU A 216 14.55 0.46 -11.89
C LEU A 216 13.66 -0.75 -12.18
N THR A 217 13.75 -1.81 -11.37
CA THR A 217 12.83 -2.96 -11.47
C THR A 217 11.39 -2.52 -11.27
N PHE A 218 11.10 -1.67 -10.28
CA PHE A 218 9.77 -1.12 -10.07
C PHE A 218 9.32 -0.20 -11.20
N THR A 219 10.21 0.63 -11.71
CA THR A 219 9.94 1.50 -12.88
C THR A 219 9.56 0.67 -14.10
N LEU A 220 10.35 -0.38 -14.41
CA LEU A 220 10.06 -1.30 -15.51
C LEU A 220 8.77 -2.07 -15.29
N ALA A 221 8.51 -2.54 -14.08
CA ALA A 221 7.26 -3.23 -13.74
C ALA A 221 6.04 -2.29 -13.90
N ALA A 222 6.15 -1.02 -13.49
CA ALA A 222 5.11 -0.02 -13.69
C ALA A 222 4.87 0.27 -15.18
N ILE A 223 5.93 0.44 -15.97
CA ILE A 223 5.83 0.63 -17.42
C ILE A 223 5.18 -0.61 -18.07
N ALA A 224 5.65 -1.81 -17.73
CA ALA A 224 5.09 -3.05 -18.25
C ALA A 224 3.60 -3.19 -17.89
N LEU A 225 3.21 -2.83 -16.66
CA LEU A 225 1.81 -2.85 -16.24
C LEU A 225 0.96 -1.92 -17.10
N VAL A 226 1.42 -0.70 -17.39
CA VAL A 226 0.73 0.25 -18.27
C VAL A 226 0.60 -0.32 -19.69
N VAL A 227 1.68 -0.86 -20.25
CA VAL A 227 1.68 -1.46 -21.58
C VAL A 227 0.71 -2.65 -21.66
N VAL A 228 0.73 -3.54 -20.67
CA VAL A 228 -0.20 -4.68 -20.60
C VAL A 228 -1.65 -4.21 -20.45
N ALA A 229 -1.92 -3.19 -19.64
CA ALA A 229 -3.25 -2.63 -19.48
C ALA A 229 -3.76 -2.04 -20.81
N MET A 230 -2.94 -1.26 -21.50
CA MET A 230 -3.28 -0.68 -22.82
C MET A 230 -3.53 -1.79 -23.86
N THR A 231 -2.65 -2.79 -23.92
CA THR A 231 -2.81 -3.94 -24.82
C THR A 231 -4.10 -4.72 -24.51
N GLY A 232 -4.40 -4.93 -23.23
CA GLY A 232 -5.60 -5.62 -22.76
C GLY A 232 -6.90 -4.94 -23.20
N ILE A 233 -6.93 -3.60 -23.19
CA ILE A 233 -8.09 -2.81 -23.67
C ILE A 233 -8.40 -3.13 -25.13
N VAL A 234 -7.39 -3.40 -25.94
CA VAL A 234 -7.53 -3.71 -27.38
C VAL A 234 -7.73 -5.20 -27.61
N ALA A 235 -6.96 -6.04 -26.93
CA ALA A 235 -6.99 -7.49 -27.14
C ALA A 235 -8.35 -8.11 -26.77
N VAL A 236 -9.04 -7.58 -25.75
CA VAL A 236 -10.33 -8.12 -25.31
C VAL A 236 -11.42 -8.03 -26.38
N PRO A 237 -11.71 -6.86 -27.00
CA PRO A 237 -12.68 -6.78 -28.09
C PRO A 237 -12.31 -7.66 -29.30
N VAL A 238 -11.02 -7.73 -29.64
CA VAL A 238 -10.55 -8.59 -30.74
C VAL A 238 -10.77 -10.05 -30.44
N ALA A 239 -10.42 -10.50 -29.23
CA ALA A 239 -10.65 -11.87 -28.81
C ALA A 239 -12.15 -12.25 -28.83
N LEU A 240 -13.02 -11.36 -28.34
CA LEU A 240 -14.47 -11.60 -28.38
C LEU A 240 -14.99 -11.79 -29.82
N LYS A 241 -14.50 -11.00 -30.78
CA LYS A 241 -14.82 -11.17 -32.20
C LYS A 241 -14.36 -12.52 -32.73
N LEU A 242 -13.14 -12.96 -32.39
CA LEU A 242 -12.60 -14.25 -32.82
C LEU A 242 -13.41 -15.42 -32.28
N PHE A 243 -13.95 -15.32 -31.06
CA PHE A 243 -14.80 -16.34 -30.45
C PHE A 243 -16.27 -16.23 -30.85
N GLY A 244 -16.63 -15.34 -31.80
CA GLY A 244 -18.01 -15.16 -32.25
C GLY A 244 -18.96 -14.58 -31.21
N ILE A 245 -18.45 -13.98 -30.14
CA ILE A 245 -19.26 -13.38 -29.08
C ILE A 245 -19.63 -11.96 -29.53
N PRO A 246 -20.92 -11.61 -29.69
CA PRO A 246 -21.33 -10.27 -30.07
C PRO A 246 -20.86 -9.25 -29.04
N ILE A 247 -20.11 -8.23 -29.46
CA ILE A 247 -19.57 -7.19 -28.55
C ILE A 247 -20.71 -6.52 -27.80
N GLN A 248 -21.89 -6.33 -28.42
CA GLN A 248 -23.06 -5.71 -27.80
C GLN A 248 -23.58 -6.50 -26.59
N SER A 249 -23.57 -7.84 -26.64
CA SER A 249 -23.99 -8.69 -25.51
C SER A 249 -22.95 -8.75 -24.40
N ALA A 250 -21.67 -8.62 -24.74
CA ALA A 250 -20.57 -8.62 -23.77
C ALA A 250 -20.24 -7.22 -23.22
N ALA A 251 -20.63 -6.14 -23.91
CA ALA A 251 -20.26 -4.78 -23.58
C ALA A 251 -20.67 -4.38 -22.15
N GLY A 252 -21.87 -4.74 -21.71
CA GLY A 252 -22.34 -4.47 -20.36
C GLY A 252 -21.49 -5.16 -19.30
N LEU A 253 -21.20 -6.45 -19.49
CA LEU A 253 -20.38 -7.24 -18.55
C LEU A 253 -18.93 -6.73 -18.53
N LEU A 254 -18.33 -6.44 -19.68
CA LEU A 254 -16.99 -5.88 -19.77
C LEU A 254 -16.89 -4.51 -19.10
N THR A 255 -17.90 -3.66 -19.31
CA THR A 255 -17.96 -2.35 -18.67
C THR A 255 -18.06 -2.47 -17.14
N LEU A 256 -18.83 -3.45 -16.66
CA LEU A 256 -18.98 -3.71 -15.23
C LEU A 256 -17.69 -4.30 -14.62
N LEU A 257 -17.05 -5.27 -15.27
CA LEU A 257 -15.89 -5.98 -14.77
C LEU A 257 -14.60 -5.15 -14.81
N ARG A 258 -14.47 -4.18 -15.72
CA ARG A 258 -13.25 -3.38 -15.86
C ARG A 258 -12.89 -2.61 -14.58
N TRP A 259 -13.89 -2.06 -13.86
CA TRP A 259 -13.66 -1.29 -12.64
C TRP A 259 -13.12 -2.13 -11.48
N PRO A 260 -13.75 -3.26 -11.12
CA PRO A 260 -13.17 -4.18 -10.14
C PRO A 260 -11.78 -4.68 -10.53
N LEU A 261 -11.56 -4.99 -11.82
CA LEU A 261 -10.25 -5.48 -12.28
C LEU A 261 -9.17 -4.40 -12.11
N LEU A 262 -9.45 -3.17 -12.54
CA LEU A 262 -8.54 -2.04 -12.32
C LEU A 262 -8.25 -1.81 -10.84
N TYR A 263 -9.29 -1.85 -10.00
CA TYR A 263 -9.10 -1.73 -8.57
C TYR A 263 -8.17 -2.81 -8.01
N LEU A 264 -8.35 -4.06 -8.42
CA LEU A 264 -7.48 -5.17 -7.99
C LEU A 264 -6.03 -4.98 -8.47
N VAL A 265 -5.83 -4.49 -9.69
CA VAL A 265 -4.50 -4.17 -10.22
C VAL A 265 -3.83 -3.06 -9.41
N VAL A 266 -4.54 -1.98 -9.11
CA VAL A 266 -4.04 -0.87 -8.28
C VAL A 266 -3.73 -1.36 -6.86
N LEU A 267 -4.64 -2.13 -6.26
CA LEU A 267 -4.46 -2.72 -4.94
C LEU A 267 -3.20 -3.59 -4.88
N PHE A 268 -3.00 -4.46 -5.87
CA PHE A 268 -1.81 -5.31 -5.96
C PHE A 268 -0.53 -4.48 -6.15
N ALA A 269 -0.55 -3.47 -7.02
CA ALA A 269 0.58 -2.58 -7.23
C ALA A 269 0.96 -1.82 -5.94
N LEU A 270 -0.03 -1.26 -5.22
CA LEU A 270 0.18 -0.62 -3.92
C LEU A 270 0.69 -1.60 -2.86
N ALA A 271 0.14 -2.81 -2.80
CA ALA A 271 0.61 -3.83 -1.87
C ALA A 271 2.08 -4.23 -2.14
N CYS A 272 2.47 -4.36 -3.42
CA CYS A 272 3.87 -4.55 -3.80
C CYS A 272 4.73 -3.36 -3.40
N LEU A 273 4.27 -2.13 -3.64
CA LEU A 273 4.98 -0.91 -3.28
C LEU A 273 5.23 -0.82 -1.77
N TYR A 274 4.22 -1.03 -0.94
CA TYR A 274 4.34 -0.98 0.53
C TYR A 274 5.19 -2.11 1.11
N ARG A 275 5.18 -3.27 0.46
CA ARG A 275 5.95 -4.42 0.92
C ARG A 275 7.42 -4.34 0.54
N PHE A 276 7.74 -3.87 -0.65
CA PHE A 276 9.07 -3.95 -1.24
C PHE A 276 9.76 -2.58 -1.39
N GLY A 277 9.01 -1.47 -1.31
CA GLY A 277 9.54 -0.11 -1.40
C GLY A 277 10.45 0.26 -0.23
N PRO A 278 9.98 0.13 1.02
CA PRO A 278 10.77 0.54 2.19
C PRO A 278 12.01 -0.34 2.40
N SER A 279 13.07 0.26 2.95
CA SER A 279 14.35 -0.41 3.24
C SER A 279 14.31 -1.14 4.59
N ARG A 280 13.45 -2.17 4.71
CA ARG A 280 13.22 -2.93 5.94
C ARG A 280 13.00 -4.41 5.69
N THR A 281 12.92 -5.23 6.74
CA THR A 281 12.39 -6.59 6.65
C THR A 281 10.95 -6.54 6.14
N ARG A 282 10.65 -7.37 5.13
CA ARG A 282 9.36 -7.34 4.44
C ARG A 282 8.20 -7.66 5.38
N ALA A 283 7.13 -6.90 5.26
CA ALA A 283 5.88 -7.20 5.95
C ALA A 283 5.18 -8.44 5.34
N GLN A 284 4.41 -9.15 6.13
CA GLN A 284 3.51 -10.20 5.62
C GLN A 284 2.40 -9.57 4.77
N TRP A 285 1.98 -10.23 3.70
CA TRP A 285 0.96 -9.73 2.76
C TRP A 285 -0.33 -9.26 3.44
N ARG A 286 -0.80 -9.99 4.45
CA ARG A 286 -2.01 -9.64 5.21
C ARG A 286 -1.96 -8.27 5.90
N TRP A 287 -0.78 -7.72 6.17
CA TRP A 287 -0.62 -6.42 6.81
C TRP A 287 -0.59 -5.28 5.81
N VAL A 288 -0.03 -5.49 4.61
CA VAL A 288 0.02 -4.45 3.57
C VAL A 288 -1.26 -4.35 2.75
N THR A 289 -2.07 -5.41 2.68
CA THR A 289 -3.28 -5.45 1.85
C THR A 289 -4.36 -4.46 2.33
N TRP A 290 -4.53 -4.28 3.64
CA TRP A 290 -5.55 -3.39 4.19
C TRP A 290 -5.30 -1.92 3.87
N GLY A 291 -4.07 -1.41 4.09
CA GLY A 291 -3.73 -0.05 3.71
C GLY A 291 -3.79 0.16 2.20
N SER A 292 -3.43 -0.86 1.40
CA SER A 292 -3.59 -0.81 -0.06
C SER A 292 -5.06 -0.70 -0.48
N ALA A 293 -5.96 -1.47 0.17
CA ALA A 293 -7.39 -1.43 -0.11
C ALA A 293 -8.01 -0.08 0.27
N ILE A 294 -7.65 0.44 1.45
CA ILE A 294 -8.13 1.75 1.93
C ILE A 294 -7.61 2.86 1.00
N ALA A 295 -6.30 2.87 0.70
CA ALA A 295 -5.71 3.86 -0.19
C ALA A 295 -6.32 3.81 -1.60
N GLY A 296 -6.51 2.61 -2.17
CA GLY A 296 -7.17 2.44 -3.47
C GLY A 296 -8.60 2.95 -3.47
N GLY A 297 -9.37 2.68 -2.41
CA GLY A 297 -10.74 3.20 -2.25
C GLY A 297 -10.76 4.73 -2.15
N ILE A 298 -9.92 5.31 -1.30
CA ILE A 298 -9.78 6.77 -1.15
C ILE A 298 -9.33 7.41 -2.46
N TRP A 299 -8.43 6.76 -3.21
CA TRP A 299 -7.93 7.26 -4.48
C TRP A 299 -9.04 7.37 -5.55
N ILE A 300 -9.92 6.36 -5.63
CA ILE A 300 -11.07 6.40 -6.54
C ILE A 300 -12.00 7.57 -6.16
N VAL A 301 -12.38 7.65 -4.88
CA VAL A 301 -13.25 8.73 -4.39
C VAL A 301 -12.61 10.10 -4.60
N GLY A 302 -11.33 10.25 -4.25
CA GLY A 302 -10.57 11.50 -4.42
C GLY A 302 -10.45 11.92 -5.89
N SER A 303 -10.22 10.96 -6.81
CA SER A 303 -10.17 11.23 -8.26
C SER A 303 -11.53 11.66 -8.81
N LEU A 304 -12.63 11.02 -8.36
CA LEU A 304 -13.99 11.42 -8.75
C LEU A 304 -14.34 12.81 -8.21
N LEU A 305 -14.02 13.10 -6.96
CA LEU A 305 -14.25 14.43 -6.36
C LEU A 305 -13.45 15.52 -7.07
N LEU A 306 -12.19 15.25 -7.38
CA LEU A 306 -11.37 16.22 -8.11
C LEU A 306 -11.88 16.43 -9.54
N SER A 307 -12.26 15.37 -10.23
CA SER A 307 -12.86 15.45 -11.58
C SER A 307 -14.14 16.29 -11.54
N TRP A 308 -15.02 16.03 -10.57
CA TRP A 308 -16.23 16.83 -10.36
C TRP A 308 -15.91 18.31 -10.07
N TYR A 309 -14.92 18.56 -9.19
CA TYR A 309 -14.48 19.91 -8.86
C TYR A 309 -13.97 20.67 -10.10
N VAL A 310 -13.09 20.06 -10.88
CA VAL A 310 -12.55 20.67 -12.10
C VAL A 310 -13.66 20.96 -13.13
N ALA A 311 -14.62 20.02 -13.30
CA ALA A 311 -15.73 20.19 -14.23
C ALA A 311 -16.68 21.33 -13.83
N ASN A 312 -16.92 21.57 -12.54
CA ASN A 312 -17.90 22.53 -12.08
C ASN A 312 -17.31 23.90 -11.66
N PHE A 313 -16.07 23.92 -11.21
CA PHE A 313 -15.41 25.13 -10.70
C PHE A 313 -14.17 25.53 -11.51
N GLY A 314 -13.89 24.81 -12.58
CA GLY A 314 -12.68 24.96 -13.40
C GLY A 314 -12.70 26.18 -14.32
N THR A 315 -12.85 27.41 -13.77
CA THR A 315 -12.54 28.65 -14.51
C THR A 315 -11.04 28.84 -14.76
N TYR A 316 -10.23 27.84 -14.39
CA TYR A 316 -8.77 27.83 -14.55
C TYR A 316 -8.34 28.03 -16.02
N ASN A 317 -9.04 27.44 -16.96
CA ASN A 317 -8.76 27.62 -18.40
C ASN A 317 -9.01 29.04 -18.87
N ALA A 318 -9.99 29.75 -18.30
CA ALA A 318 -10.27 31.15 -18.65
C ALA A 318 -9.17 32.10 -18.12
N THR A 319 -8.56 31.76 -16.98
CA THR A 319 -7.55 32.61 -16.35
C THR A 319 -6.11 32.24 -16.72
N TYR A 320 -5.81 30.93 -16.85
CA TYR A 320 -4.46 30.42 -17.03
C TYR A 320 -4.22 29.73 -18.39
N GLY A 321 -5.23 29.60 -19.24
CA GLY A 321 -5.12 28.95 -20.54
C GLY A 321 -4.58 27.52 -20.41
N SER A 322 -3.60 27.14 -21.25
CA SER A 322 -2.97 25.81 -21.24
C SER A 322 -2.27 25.45 -19.93
N LEU A 323 -1.89 26.46 -19.10
CA LEU A 323 -1.32 26.21 -17.78
C LEU A 323 -2.32 25.62 -16.80
N GLY A 324 -3.62 25.86 -16.99
CA GLY A 324 -4.68 25.28 -16.17
C GLY A 324 -4.67 23.75 -16.17
N ALA A 325 -4.47 23.13 -17.34
CA ALA A 325 -4.35 21.69 -17.48
C ALA A 325 -3.14 21.12 -16.71
N VAL A 326 -1.99 21.78 -16.82
CA VAL A 326 -0.76 21.36 -16.10
C VAL A 326 -0.95 21.47 -14.59
N ILE A 327 -1.55 22.57 -14.11
CA ILE A 327 -1.83 22.77 -12.68
C ILE A 327 -2.81 21.70 -12.17
N GLY A 328 -3.90 21.45 -12.92
CA GLY A 328 -4.87 20.41 -12.55
C GLY A 328 -4.23 19.02 -12.47
N PHE A 329 -3.35 18.70 -13.41
CA PHE A 329 -2.58 17.45 -13.40
C PHE A 329 -1.61 17.37 -12.22
N MET A 330 -0.90 18.44 -11.89
CA MET A 330 -0.03 18.51 -10.71
C MET A 330 -0.81 18.30 -9.42
N VAL A 331 -1.99 18.92 -9.28
CA VAL A 331 -2.86 18.74 -8.11
C VAL A 331 -3.34 17.29 -8.00
N TRP A 332 -3.72 16.67 -9.13
CA TRP A 332 -4.11 15.27 -9.15
C TRP A 332 -2.96 14.34 -8.75
N MET A 333 -1.75 14.58 -9.24
CA MET A 333 -0.56 13.82 -8.85
C MET A 333 -0.22 13.99 -7.37
N TRP A 334 -0.31 15.23 -6.86
CA TRP A 334 -0.08 15.52 -5.45
C TRP A 334 -1.11 14.83 -4.55
N LEU A 335 -2.39 14.89 -4.90
CA LEU A 335 -3.46 14.21 -4.20
C LEU A 335 -3.25 12.69 -4.23
N SER A 336 -2.95 12.13 -5.40
CA SER A 336 -2.66 10.70 -5.57
C SER A 336 -1.49 10.24 -4.71
N THR A 337 -0.38 10.99 -4.72
CA THR A 337 0.79 10.70 -3.89
C THR A 337 0.45 10.80 -2.40
N THR A 338 -0.30 11.83 -1.99
CA THR A 338 -0.74 11.99 -0.61
C THR A 338 -1.58 10.79 -0.14
N ILE A 339 -2.49 10.31 -0.97
CA ILE A 339 -3.32 9.14 -0.67
C ILE A 339 -2.47 7.87 -0.56
N VAL A 340 -1.53 7.68 -1.49
CA VAL A 340 -0.59 6.54 -1.45
C VAL A 340 0.24 6.57 -0.17
N LEU A 341 0.81 7.71 0.20
CA LEU A 341 1.60 7.83 1.43
C LEU A 341 0.73 7.68 2.70
N THR A 342 -0.50 8.19 2.71
CA THR A 342 -1.46 7.95 3.80
C THR A 342 -1.79 6.45 3.94
N GLY A 343 -1.91 5.71 2.84
CA GLY A 343 -2.08 4.26 2.88
C GLY A 343 -0.88 3.51 3.46
N ALA A 344 0.33 4.00 3.19
CA ALA A 344 1.55 3.50 3.82
C ALA A 344 1.56 3.77 5.34
N GLU A 345 1.12 4.97 5.75
CA GLU A 345 0.99 5.36 7.16
C GLU A 345 0.00 4.45 7.90
N ILE A 346 -1.16 4.16 7.29
CA ILE A 346 -2.13 3.22 7.84
C ILE A 346 -1.49 1.83 8.04
N ASN A 347 -0.73 1.32 7.06
CA ASN A 347 -0.05 0.04 7.19
C ASN A 347 1.01 0.07 8.30
N ALA A 348 1.82 1.13 8.37
CA ALA A 348 2.84 1.30 9.39
C ALA A 348 2.22 1.30 10.80
N GLU A 349 1.14 2.06 11.01
CA GLU A 349 0.47 2.16 12.29
C GLU A 349 -0.35 0.91 12.66
N MET A 350 -0.81 0.13 11.68
CA MET A 350 -1.37 -1.20 11.96
C MET A 350 -0.31 -2.18 12.47
N GLU A 351 0.90 -2.17 11.89
CA GLU A 351 2.01 -2.97 12.40
C GLU A 351 2.44 -2.51 13.80
N HIS A 352 2.46 -1.21 14.03
CA HIS A 352 2.78 -0.57 15.31
C HIS A 352 1.72 -0.84 16.40
N GLN A 353 0.52 -1.33 16.03
CA GLN A 353 -0.56 -1.65 16.98
C GLN A 353 -0.35 -2.98 17.70
N THR A 354 0.35 -3.95 17.10
CA THR A 354 0.45 -5.31 17.64
C THR A 354 1.85 -5.66 18.15
N ALA A 355 1.89 -6.41 19.26
CA ALA A 355 3.14 -7.00 19.77
C ALA A 355 3.57 -8.25 18.96
N LYS A 356 2.68 -8.82 18.11
CA LYS A 356 3.03 -9.97 17.28
C LYS A 356 3.90 -9.55 16.12
N ASP A 357 4.76 -10.49 15.69
CA ASP A 357 5.63 -10.27 14.56
C ASP A 357 4.81 -10.18 13.26
N THR A 358 4.89 -9.03 12.59
CA THR A 358 4.23 -8.73 11.31
C THR A 358 5.14 -8.94 10.12
N THR A 359 6.43 -9.26 10.36
CA THR A 359 7.43 -9.43 9.31
C THR A 359 7.43 -10.84 8.73
N GLU A 360 8.05 -10.99 7.56
CA GLU A 360 8.22 -12.28 6.87
C GLU A 360 9.31 -13.13 7.54
N GLY A 361 9.11 -14.46 7.53
CA GLY A 361 10.06 -15.42 8.07
C GLY A 361 9.57 -16.04 9.37
N GLY A 362 10.49 -16.61 10.15
CA GLY A 362 10.19 -17.16 11.48
C GLY A 362 9.90 -16.06 12.49
N ARG A 363 9.07 -16.35 13.50
CA ARG A 363 8.73 -15.40 14.57
C ARG A 363 9.98 -14.90 15.27
N LYS A 364 10.18 -13.60 15.27
CA LYS A 364 11.29 -12.93 15.96
C LYS A 364 10.77 -12.14 17.15
N PRO A 365 11.55 -12.08 18.24
CA PRO A 365 11.22 -11.22 19.36
C PRO A 365 11.26 -9.74 18.95
N MET A 366 10.48 -8.92 19.65
CA MET A 366 10.44 -7.48 19.48
C MET A 366 11.85 -6.87 19.65
N GLY A 367 12.20 -5.89 18.83
CA GLY A 367 13.53 -5.27 18.77
C GLY A 367 14.54 -5.97 17.86
N THR A 368 14.19 -7.15 17.29
CA THR A 368 15.10 -7.91 16.39
C THR A 368 14.49 -8.22 15.02
N ARG A 369 13.31 -7.69 14.72
CA ARG A 369 12.57 -7.97 13.49
C ARG A 369 13.15 -7.26 12.27
N GLY A 370 13.90 -6.17 12.50
CA GLY A 370 14.53 -5.38 11.45
C GLY A 370 13.54 -4.53 10.66
N ALA A 371 12.44 -4.15 11.33
CA ALA A 371 11.41 -3.25 10.85
C ALA A 371 10.89 -2.44 12.04
N ARG A 372 11.20 -1.13 12.08
CA ARG A 372 10.98 -0.31 13.26
C ARG A 372 9.53 -0.29 13.73
N MET A 373 8.58 -0.11 12.79
CA MET A 373 7.16 -0.11 13.12
C MET A 373 6.63 -1.46 13.62
N ALA A 374 7.34 -2.56 13.32
CA ALA A 374 7.04 -3.88 13.86
C ALA A 374 7.78 -4.17 15.17
N ASP A 375 8.87 -3.46 15.45
CA ASP A 375 9.73 -3.63 16.64
C ASP A 375 9.30 -2.77 17.83
N GLU A 376 8.49 -1.74 17.60
CA GLU A 376 7.97 -0.83 18.62
C GLU A 376 6.44 -1.00 18.74
N ILE A 377 5.83 -0.61 19.87
CA ILE A 377 4.38 -0.60 20.05
C ILE A 377 3.91 0.84 20.22
N GLY A 378 2.95 1.23 19.38
CA GLY A 378 2.38 2.55 19.39
C GLY A 378 1.61 2.89 20.68
N GLU A 379 1.66 4.14 21.07
CA GLU A 379 0.95 4.63 22.25
C GLU A 379 -0.58 4.51 22.09
N ALA A 380 -1.25 4.29 23.20
CA ALA A 380 -2.69 4.39 23.30
C ALA A 380 -3.12 5.87 23.29
N ARG A 381 -4.06 6.24 22.42
CA ARG A 381 -4.48 7.64 22.20
C ARG A 381 -5.94 7.93 22.61
N SER A 382 -6.63 6.97 23.25
CA SER A 382 -8.05 7.10 23.64
C SER A 382 -8.27 6.84 25.09
#